data_69fe2b493b827beecad2d1ad6a37bf9c
#
_entry.id   69fe2b493b827beecad2d1ad6a37bf9c
#
_cell.length_a   1.000
_cell.length_b   1.000
_cell.length_c   1.000
_cell.angle_alpha   90.00
_cell.angle_beta   90.00
_cell.angle_gamma   90.00
#
_symmetry.space_group_name_H-M   'P 1'
#
loop_
_entity.id
_entity.type
_entity.pdbx_description
1 polymer ?
#
loop_
_entity_poly.entity_id
_entity_poly.type
_entity_poly.pdbx_seq_one_letter_code
_entity_poly.pdbx_strand_id
1 'polypeptide(L)'
;MKSSLKPVISEVFPNTSQCIVPTIVQLELDKWLTREVGESEADQVIAYTQNCVVIALDTKIALQAADLHRQYKLATADAIVYASALVNNAQLLTCDAHFANLPNALYIRKV
;
A
#
# COMPACT_ATOMS: atom_id res chain seq x y z
N MET A 1 -10.17 -11.49 8.93
CA MET A 1 -11.01 -10.29 8.87
C MET A 1 -12.39 -10.63 8.34
N LYS A 2 -13.37 -10.12 8.98
CA LYS A 2 -14.71 -10.32 8.47
C LYS A 2 -14.91 -9.56 7.19
N SER A 3 -15.86 -9.96 6.46
CA SER A 3 -16.06 -9.49 5.11
C SER A 3 -16.88 -8.22 5.03
N SER A 4 -17.23 -7.57 6.14
CA SER A 4 -17.99 -6.33 6.05
C SER A 4 -17.24 -5.27 5.24
N LEU A 5 -15.91 -5.31 5.25
CA LEU A 5 -15.10 -4.41 4.44
C LEU A 5 -14.93 -4.91 3.00
N LYS A 6 -15.15 -6.19 2.78
CA LYS A 6 -14.84 -6.84 1.52
C LYS A 6 -15.61 -6.29 0.32
N PRO A 7 -16.94 -6.06 0.42
CA PRO A 7 -17.66 -5.51 -0.73
C PRO A 7 -17.14 -4.12 -1.12
N VAL A 8 -16.81 -3.29 -0.14
CA VAL A 8 -16.28 -1.95 -0.42
C VAL A 8 -14.96 -2.06 -1.15
N ILE A 9 -14.07 -2.95 -0.69
CA ILE A 9 -12.78 -3.13 -1.32
C ILE A 9 -12.94 -3.64 -2.75
N SER A 10 -13.81 -4.61 -2.96
CA SER A 10 -14.00 -5.17 -4.31
C SER A 10 -14.60 -4.17 -5.28
N GLU A 11 -15.37 -3.19 -4.79
CA GLU A 11 -15.94 -2.16 -5.64
C GLU A 11 -14.90 -1.13 -6.09
N VAL A 12 -13.91 -0.82 -5.24
CA VAL A 12 -12.95 0.25 -5.51
C VAL A 12 -11.58 -0.28 -5.89
N PHE A 13 -11.30 -1.53 -5.61
CA PHE A 13 -9.98 -2.12 -5.84
C PHE A 13 -9.82 -2.41 -7.33
N PRO A 14 -8.76 -1.89 -7.96
CA PRO A 14 -8.55 -2.15 -9.40
C PRO A 14 -8.14 -3.59 -9.64
N ASN A 15 -8.22 -4.04 -10.89
CA ASN A 15 -7.67 -5.34 -11.22
C ASN A 15 -6.15 -5.30 -11.10
N THR A 16 -5.51 -6.47 -11.13
CA THR A 16 -4.07 -6.55 -10.86
C THR A 16 -3.23 -5.77 -11.85
N SER A 17 -3.68 -5.64 -13.10
CA SER A 17 -2.91 -4.89 -14.09
C SER A 17 -2.88 -3.38 -13.80
N GLN A 18 -3.78 -2.89 -12.98
CA GLN A 18 -3.88 -1.48 -12.61
C GLN A 18 -3.48 -1.22 -11.18
N CYS A 19 -3.11 -2.26 -10.44
CA CYS A 19 -2.77 -2.16 -9.04
C CYS A 19 -1.26 -2.06 -8.88
N ILE A 20 -0.81 -0.97 -8.28
CA ILE A 20 0.61 -0.75 -8.03
C ILE A 20 0.93 -1.21 -6.61
N VAL A 21 1.95 -2.03 -6.47
CA VAL A 21 2.39 -2.52 -5.17
C VAL A 21 3.86 -2.14 -4.96
N PRO A 22 4.14 -1.19 -4.07
CA PRO A 22 5.53 -0.88 -3.72
C PRO A 22 6.20 -2.08 -3.02
N THR A 23 7.48 -2.27 -3.27
CA THR A 23 8.20 -3.39 -2.64
C THR A 23 8.21 -3.31 -1.12
N ILE A 24 8.17 -2.10 -0.54
CA ILE A 24 8.07 -1.94 0.92
C ILE A 24 6.77 -2.57 1.44
N VAL A 25 5.70 -2.52 0.66
CA VAL A 25 4.43 -3.15 1.04
C VAL A 25 4.59 -4.67 1.06
N GLN A 26 5.30 -5.24 0.08
CA GLN A 26 5.56 -6.68 0.07
C GLN A 26 6.34 -7.09 1.32
N LEU A 27 7.33 -6.28 1.70
CA LEU A 27 8.13 -6.55 2.88
C LEU A 27 7.27 -6.56 4.14
N GLU A 28 6.45 -5.53 4.31
CA GLU A 28 5.61 -5.40 5.50
C GLU A 28 4.53 -6.50 5.55
N LEU A 29 3.94 -6.82 4.39
CA LEU A 29 2.95 -7.89 4.32
C LEU A 29 3.56 -9.24 4.67
N ASP A 30 4.71 -9.55 4.08
CA ASP A 30 5.35 -10.83 4.34
C ASP A 30 5.73 -10.96 5.81
N LYS A 31 6.27 -9.91 6.37
CA LYS A 31 6.68 -9.87 7.76
C LYS A 31 5.50 -10.12 8.69
N TRP A 32 4.41 -9.37 8.46
CA TRP A 32 3.23 -9.44 9.31
C TRP A 32 2.50 -10.78 9.16
N LEU A 33 2.29 -11.21 7.92
CA LEU A 33 1.55 -12.44 7.65
C LEU A 33 2.28 -13.67 8.16
N THR A 34 3.61 -13.71 7.99
CA THR A 34 4.39 -14.83 8.47
C THR A 34 4.26 -14.96 9.98
N ARG A 35 4.29 -13.83 10.69
CA ARG A 35 4.19 -13.83 12.14
C ARG A 35 2.78 -14.16 12.64
N GLU A 36 1.75 -13.59 12.00
CA GLU A 36 0.39 -13.65 12.54
C GLU A 36 -0.45 -14.78 11.98
N VAL A 37 -0.18 -15.23 10.77
CA VAL A 37 -1.03 -16.22 10.09
C VAL A 37 -0.24 -17.48 9.77
N GLY A 38 0.89 -17.34 9.10
CA GLY A 38 1.73 -18.47 8.75
C GLY A 38 2.45 -18.25 7.43
N GLU A 39 3.51 -19.03 7.22
CA GLU A 39 4.37 -18.89 6.07
C GLU A 39 3.64 -19.21 4.77
N SER A 40 2.79 -20.23 4.80
CA SER A 40 2.06 -20.63 3.60
C SER A 40 1.14 -19.52 3.11
N GLU A 41 0.40 -18.90 4.03
CA GLU A 41 -0.49 -17.79 3.68
C GLU A 41 0.29 -16.58 3.20
N ALA A 42 1.43 -16.30 3.84
CA ALA A 42 2.29 -15.20 3.41
C ALA A 42 2.76 -15.41 1.98
N ASP A 43 3.21 -16.63 1.65
CA ASP A 43 3.67 -16.95 0.30
C ASP A 43 2.58 -16.73 -0.73
N GLN A 44 1.35 -17.11 -0.40
CA GLN A 44 0.22 -16.94 -1.32
C GLN A 44 -0.08 -15.47 -1.58
N VAL A 45 -0.06 -14.65 -0.53
CA VAL A 45 -0.33 -13.22 -0.67
C VAL A 45 0.77 -12.54 -1.48
N ILE A 46 2.03 -12.87 -1.20
CA ILE A 46 3.13 -12.28 -1.96
C ILE A 46 3.04 -12.69 -3.43
N ALA A 47 2.72 -13.95 -3.71
CA ALA A 47 2.53 -14.40 -5.09
C ALA A 47 1.44 -13.60 -5.79
N TYR A 48 0.35 -13.30 -5.09
CA TYR A 48 -0.72 -12.47 -5.64
C TYR A 48 -0.20 -11.07 -5.97
N THR A 49 0.57 -10.45 -5.08
CA THR A 49 1.09 -9.11 -5.33
C THR A 49 2.02 -9.06 -6.52
N GLN A 50 2.69 -10.17 -6.85
CA GLN A 50 3.58 -10.23 -8.00
C GLN A 50 2.83 -10.16 -9.33
N ASN A 51 1.53 -10.39 -9.33
CA ASN A 51 0.69 -10.17 -10.50
C ASN A 51 0.31 -8.70 -10.69
N CYS A 52 0.55 -7.88 -9.69
CA CYS A 52 0.34 -6.45 -9.78
C CYS A 52 1.56 -5.77 -10.40
N VAL A 53 1.50 -4.46 -10.54
CA VAL A 53 2.65 -3.69 -11.01
C VAL A 53 3.52 -3.38 -9.81
N VAL A 54 4.61 -4.11 -9.66
CA VAL A 54 5.50 -3.97 -8.51
C VAL A 54 6.46 -2.81 -8.75
N ILE A 55 6.53 -1.89 -7.79
CA ILE A 55 7.35 -0.68 -7.89
C ILE A 55 8.46 -0.75 -6.84
N ALA A 56 9.70 -0.75 -7.31
CA ALA A 56 10.84 -0.77 -6.41
C ALA A 56 11.13 0.64 -5.90
N LEU A 57 11.68 0.72 -4.69
CA LEU A 57 12.13 1.97 -4.12
C LEU A 57 13.39 2.42 -4.86
N ASP A 58 13.28 3.50 -5.62
CA ASP A 58 14.42 4.08 -6.32
C ASP A 58 14.72 5.47 -5.77
N THR A 59 15.72 6.16 -6.35
CA THR A 59 16.15 7.46 -5.85
C THR A 59 15.02 8.49 -5.92
N LYS A 60 14.27 8.50 -7.01
CA LYS A 60 13.20 9.48 -7.17
C LYS A 60 12.15 9.32 -6.08
N ILE A 61 11.74 8.08 -5.83
CA ILE A 61 10.76 7.78 -4.78
C ILE A 61 11.34 8.09 -3.40
N ALA A 62 12.60 7.76 -3.17
CA ALA A 62 13.25 8.01 -1.88
C ALA A 62 13.26 9.49 -1.54
N LEU A 63 13.62 10.33 -2.49
CA LEU A 63 13.69 11.78 -2.26
C LEU A 63 12.30 12.37 -2.08
N GLN A 64 11.33 11.90 -2.86
CA GLN A 64 9.95 12.35 -2.70
C GLN A 64 9.42 11.93 -1.34
N ALA A 65 9.75 10.72 -0.89
CA ALA A 65 9.33 10.24 0.42
C ALA A 65 9.89 11.11 1.54
N ALA A 66 11.13 11.55 1.40
CA ALA A 66 11.74 12.44 2.39
C ALA A 66 10.96 13.74 2.51
N ASP A 67 10.53 14.31 1.37
CA ASP A 67 9.73 15.53 1.38
C ASP A 67 8.37 15.30 2.04
N LEU A 68 7.72 14.19 1.70
CA LEU A 68 6.41 13.87 2.25
C LEU A 68 6.47 13.59 3.75
N HIS A 69 7.55 12.96 4.19
CA HIS A 69 7.79 12.72 5.60
C HIS A 69 7.81 14.04 6.37
N ARG A 70 8.52 15.03 5.84
CA ARG A 70 8.60 16.34 6.48
C ARG A 70 7.27 17.09 6.41
N GLN A 71 6.62 17.05 5.25
CA GLN A 71 5.42 17.84 4.99
C GLN A 71 4.23 17.33 5.82
N TYR A 72 4.05 16.01 5.86
CA TYR A 72 2.87 15.41 6.49
C TYR A 72 3.18 14.65 7.78
N LYS A 73 4.44 14.62 8.18
CA LYS A 73 4.89 13.94 9.41
C LYS A 73 4.52 12.46 9.39
N LEU A 74 4.65 11.84 8.23
CA LEU A 74 4.38 10.42 8.06
C LEU A 74 5.57 9.59 8.54
N ALA A 75 5.30 8.38 9.04
CA ALA A 75 6.37 7.42 9.28
C ALA A 75 7.10 7.11 7.98
N THR A 76 8.34 6.65 8.07
CA THR A 76 9.17 6.43 6.90
C THR A 76 8.53 5.48 5.89
N ALA A 77 8.02 4.34 6.36
CA ALA A 77 7.39 3.38 5.46
C ALA A 77 6.15 3.97 4.79
N ASP A 78 5.34 4.72 5.54
CA ASP A 78 4.14 5.36 5.00
C ASP A 78 4.51 6.40 3.94
N ALA A 79 5.58 7.16 4.18
CA ALA A 79 6.03 8.15 3.23
C ALA A 79 6.50 7.49 1.92
N ILE A 80 7.15 6.33 2.00
CA ILE A 80 7.59 5.59 0.83
C ILE A 80 6.40 5.09 0.02
N VAL A 81 5.39 4.55 0.69
CA VAL A 81 4.18 4.08 0.02
C VAL A 81 3.48 5.22 -0.69
N TYR A 82 3.32 6.35 -0.02
CA TYR A 82 2.65 7.51 -0.58
C TYR A 82 3.44 8.08 -1.76
N ALA A 83 4.77 8.18 -1.62
CA ALA A 83 5.63 8.66 -2.70
C ALA A 83 5.55 7.75 -3.92
N SER A 84 5.51 6.45 -3.70
CA SER A 84 5.38 5.47 -4.80
C SER A 84 4.10 5.72 -5.60
N ALA A 85 3.01 5.99 -4.91
CA ALA A 85 1.74 6.29 -5.56
C ALA A 85 1.81 7.61 -6.35
N LEU A 86 2.32 8.66 -5.73
CA LEU A 86 2.36 9.99 -6.37
C LEU A 86 3.28 10.00 -7.57
N VAL A 87 4.45 9.40 -7.47
CA VAL A 87 5.42 9.36 -8.57
C VAL A 87 4.85 8.62 -9.78
N ASN A 88 3.99 7.64 -9.54
CA ASN A 88 3.40 6.83 -10.59
C ASN A 88 1.99 7.28 -10.98
N ASN A 89 1.58 8.45 -10.55
CA ASN A 89 0.25 9.01 -10.83
C ASN A 89 -0.86 8.06 -10.42
N ALA A 90 -0.66 7.36 -9.31
CA ALA A 90 -1.63 6.40 -8.81
C ALA A 90 -2.32 6.95 -7.58
N GLN A 91 -3.54 6.49 -7.37
CA GLN A 91 -4.27 6.82 -6.15
C GLN A 91 -3.88 5.83 -5.07
N LEU A 92 -3.61 6.32 -3.86
CA LEU A 92 -3.34 5.45 -2.72
C LEU A 92 -4.66 4.98 -2.14
N LEU A 93 -4.86 3.66 -2.10
CA LEU A 93 -6.03 3.05 -1.50
C LEU A 93 -5.63 2.54 -0.12
N THR A 94 -6.23 3.07 0.93
CA THR A 94 -5.77 2.80 2.29
C THR A 94 -6.91 2.76 3.28
N CYS A 95 -6.73 1.94 4.34
CA CYS A 95 -7.61 1.96 5.51
C CYS A 95 -6.96 2.70 6.68
N ASP A 96 -5.80 3.29 6.47
CA ASP A 96 -5.07 4.01 7.53
C ASP A 96 -5.55 5.44 7.60
N ALA A 97 -6.09 5.82 8.75
CA ALA A 97 -6.65 7.15 8.95
C ALA A 97 -5.60 8.27 8.80
N HIS A 98 -4.32 7.94 8.92
CA HIS A 98 -3.26 8.95 8.73
C HIS A 98 -3.28 9.54 7.32
N PHE A 99 -3.85 8.82 6.35
CA PHE A 99 -3.94 9.30 4.97
C PHE A 99 -5.29 9.90 4.62
N ALA A 100 -6.21 10.01 5.58
CA ALA A 100 -7.63 10.29 5.27
C ALA A 100 -7.84 11.60 4.50
N ASN A 101 -7.02 12.61 4.75
CA ASN A 101 -7.20 13.92 4.14
C ASN A 101 -6.05 14.32 3.21
N LEU A 102 -5.23 13.36 2.81
CA LEU A 102 -4.09 13.66 1.95
C LEU A 102 -4.48 13.58 0.48
N PRO A 103 -3.86 14.40 -0.38
CA PRO A 103 -4.15 14.34 -1.83
C PRO A 103 -3.88 12.95 -2.40
N ASN A 104 -4.72 12.54 -3.35
CA ASN A 104 -4.61 11.26 -4.05
C ASN A 104 -4.71 10.03 -3.15
N ALA A 105 -5.21 10.19 -1.93
CA ALA A 105 -5.45 9.07 -1.03
C ALA A 105 -6.96 8.83 -0.94
N LEU A 106 -7.37 7.60 -1.18
CA LEU A 106 -8.73 7.17 -0.99
C LEU A 106 -8.80 6.37 0.29
N TYR A 107 -9.37 6.98 1.31
CA TYR A 107 -9.47 6.34 2.62
C TYR A 107 -10.74 5.48 2.66
N ILE A 108 -10.57 4.21 2.98
CA ILE A 108 -11.67 3.28 3.12
C ILE A 108 -11.88 3.03 4.60
N ARG A 109 -13.04 3.48 5.09
CA ARG A 109 -13.36 3.31 6.49
C ARG A 109 -13.58 1.84 6.80
N LYS A 110 -13.01 1.39 7.89
CA LYS A 110 -13.29 0.05 8.40
C LYS A 110 -14.66 0.04 9.07
N VAL A 111 -15.40 -1.00 8.82
CA VAL A 111 -16.75 -1.14 9.39
C VAL A 111 -16.82 -2.34 10.30
#